data_7c23e1ca4cb4e117cea14f38230a251a
#
_entry.id   7c23e1ca4cb4e117cea14f38230a251a
#
_cell.length_a   1.000
_cell.length_b   1.000
_cell.length_c   1.000
_cell.angle_alpha   90.00
_cell.angle_beta   90.00
_cell.angle_gamma   90.00
#
_symmetry.space_group_name_H-M   'P 1'
#
loop_
_entity.id
_entity.type
_entity.pdbx_description
1 polymer ?
#
loop_
_entity_poly.entity_id
_entity_poly.type
_entity_poly.pdbx_seq_one_letter_code
_entity_poly.pdbx_strand_id
1 'polypeptide(L)'
;MATHSHELGPRAYQVVTLLHLDRVGFRLHSSMITQPHHRRSIRLPGYDYTAAGAYFITICTQGRECLFGQVVDGEMRLNAPGEIVRAEWEKSAALRAEIELGPYAVMPNHFHAIVVIADDGRGTARRVPTVEQFGKPVAGSVPTIVRAFKSAVTRQINLVRQTPGAAVWQRNYYEHIIRNESSYENIAAYILNNPRQWEVDRLFKAG
;
A
#
# COMPACT_ATOMS: atom_id res chain seq x y z
N MET A 1 31.52 39.73 2.63
CA MET A 1 30.08 39.45 2.48
C MET A 1 29.92 37.95 2.61
N ALA A 2 29.43 37.51 3.76
CA ALA A 2 29.29 36.10 4.11
C ALA A 2 27.84 35.69 3.90
N THR A 3 27.61 34.68 3.06
CA THR A 3 26.29 34.05 2.90
C THR A 3 26.20 32.84 3.81
N HIS A 4 25.30 32.91 4.76
CA HIS A 4 24.97 31.81 5.70
C HIS A 4 24.11 30.78 4.99
N SER A 5 24.61 29.56 4.93
CA SER A 5 23.81 28.37 4.59
C SER A 5 23.21 27.79 5.86
N HIS A 6 21.90 27.73 5.94
CA HIS A 6 21.18 27.04 7.03
C HIS A 6 21.04 25.55 6.70
N GLU A 7 21.84 24.74 7.38
CA GLU A 7 21.63 23.29 7.48
C GLU A 7 20.55 23.00 8.54
N LEU A 8 19.47 22.31 8.14
CA LEU A 8 18.49 21.74 9.04
C LEU A 8 18.85 20.30 9.35
N GLY A 9 19.44 20.08 10.52
CA GLY A 9 19.76 18.77 11.07
C GLY A 9 18.53 18.00 11.55
N PRO A 10 18.63 16.67 11.74
CA PRO A 10 17.51 15.79 12.10
C PRO A 10 17.08 16.02 13.56
N ARG A 11 15.79 16.21 13.78
CA ARG A 11 15.18 16.32 15.11
C ARG A 11 15.23 14.97 15.82
N ALA A 12 16.07 14.89 16.84
CA ALA A 12 16.07 13.82 17.84
C ALA A 12 14.87 13.99 18.78
N TYR A 13 14.10 12.93 18.95
CA TYR A 13 13.05 12.86 19.96
C TYR A 13 13.69 12.60 21.31
N GLN A 14 13.63 13.59 22.22
CA GLN A 14 14.00 13.42 23.63
C GLN A 14 12.86 12.70 24.35
N VAL A 15 13.20 11.58 24.97
CA VAL A 15 12.36 10.89 25.93
C VAL A 15 12.53 11.63 27.29
N VAL A 16 11.50 12.32 27.72
CA VAL A 16 11.48 12.93 29.06
C VAL A 16 10.95 11.90 30.06
N THR A 17 11.83 11.33 30.85
CA THR A 17 11.46 10.50 31.99
C THR A 17 11.23 11.43 33.21
N LEU A 18 9.98 11.62 33.58
CA LEU A 18 9.61 12.29 34.83
C LEU A 18 9.49 11.22 35.94
N LEU A 19 10.51 11.14 36.77
CA LEU A 19 10.44 10.45 38.06
C LEU A 19 9.85 11.43 39.09
N HIS A 20 8.62 11.17 39.53
CA HIS A 20 8.08 11.74 40.75
C HIS A 20 7.93 10.63 41.77
N LEU A 21 8.74 10.75 42.84
CA LEU A 21 8.61 9.98 44.07
C LEU A 21 7.59 10.69 44.95
N ASP A 22 6.45 10.07 45.18
CA ASP A 22 5.62 10.40 46.33
C ASP A 22 5.20 9.12 47.07
N ARG A 23 5.64 9.06 48.33
CA ARG A 23 5.22 8.11 49.32
C ARG A 23 3.79 8.44 49.76
N VAL A 24 2.83 7.65 49.43
CA VAL A 24 1.68 7.27 50.27
C VAL A 24 1.02 6.05 49.65
N GLY A 25 0.82 4.99 50.42
CA GLY A 25 0.26 3.72 49.96
C GLY A 25 -1.21 3.84 49.60
N PHE A 26 -1.47 3.69 48.34
CA PHE A 26 -2.80 3.41 47.83
C PHE A 26 -2.75 2.17 46.91
N ARG A 27 -3.59 1.21 47.25
CA ARG A 27 -3.84 0.00 46.47
C ARG A 27 -4.41 0.43 45.11
N LEU A 28 -3.58 0.50 44.05
CA LEU A 28 -4.05 0.78 42.71
C LEU A 28 -4.72 -0.47 42.13
N HIS A 29 -6.02 -0.41 41.98
CA HIS A 29 -6.74 -1.20 41.02
C HIS A 29 -6.19 -0.80 39.63
N SER A 30 -5.40 -1.67 39.03
CA SER A 30 -4.98 -1.51 37.64
C SER A 30 -6.16 -1.75 36.72
N SER A 31 -6.98 -0.73 36.48
CA SER A 31 -7.85 -0.72 35.32
C SER A 31 -6.95 -0.50 34.11
N MET A 32 -6.71 -1.57 33.34
CA MET A 32 -6.12 -1.44 32.00
C MET A 32 -7.04 -0.54 31.17
N ILE A 33 -6.71 0.74 31.12
CA ILE A 33 -7.26 1.64 30.11
C ILE A 33 -6.62 1.20 28.80
N THR A 34 -7.31 0.33 28.06
CA THR A 34 -6.98 0.03 26.67
C THR A 34 -7.15 1.34 25.90
N GLN A 35 -6.04 2.00 25.62
CA GLN A 35 -6.01 3.14 24.72
C GLN A 35 -6.66 2.69 23.40
N PRO A 36 -7.72 3.36 22.93
CA PRO A 36 -8.31 3.03 21.66
C PRO A 36 -7.22 3.23 20.60
N HIS A 37 -6.84 2.15 19.92
CA HIS A 37 -5.95 2.23 18.78
C HIS A 37 -6.58 3.15 17.74
N HIS A 38 -6.20 4.41 17.72
CA HIS A 38 -6.55 5.35 16.67
C HIS A 38 -5.86 4.89 15.39
N ARG A 39 -6.51 3.99 14.66
CA ARG A 39 -6.10 3.58 13.32
C ARG A 39 -6.29 4.78 12.41
N ARG A 40 -5.23 5.55 12.19
CA ARG A 40 -5.27 6.61 11.18
C ARG A 40 -5.35 5.95 9.82
N SER A 41 -6.44 6.20 9.10
CA SER A 41 -6.51 5.90 7.68
C SER A 41 -5.44 6.74 6.99
N ILE A 42 -4.61 6.12 6.13
CA ILE A 42 -3.65 6.82 5.28
C ILE A 42 -4.35 7.48 4.08
N ARG A 43 -5.64 7.24 3.92
CA ARG A 43 -6.47 7.80 2.85
C ARG A 43 -6.79 9.25 3.10
N LEU A 44 -6.87 10.02 2.01
CA LEU A 44 -7.25 11.42 2.05
C LEU A 44 -8.72 11.52 2.50
N PRO A 45 -9.00 12.17 3.66
CA PRO A 45 -10.37 12.32 4.13
C PRO A 45 -11.23 13.08 3.12
N GLY A 46 -12.44 12.59 2.86
CA GLY A 46 -13.38 13.23 1.94
C GLY A 46 -13.09 13.05 0.46
N TYR A 47 -12.03 12.32 0.08
CA TYR A 47 -11.75 12.05 -1.33
C TYR A 47 -12.59 10.87 -1.84
N ASP A 48 -13.15 11.02 -3.05
CA ASP A 48 -13.90 9.97 -3.74
C ASP A 48 -12.95 9.07 -4.54
N TYR A 49 -12.61 7.92 -3.99
CA TYR A 49 -11.74 6.94 -4.64
C TYR A 49 -12.43 6.12 -5.76
N THR A 50 -13.64 6.51 -6.15
CA THR A 50 -14.29 6.06 -7.40
C THR A 50 -14.10 7.05 -8.54
N ALA A 51 -13.51 8.22 -8.26
CA ALA A 51 -13.29 9.25 -9.27
C ALA A 51 -12.37 8.75 -10.37
N ALA A 52 -12.66 9.17 -11.61
CA ALA A 52 -11.78 8.94 -12.74
C ALA A 52 -10.38 9.55 -12.46
N GLY A 53 -9.34 8.83 -12.83
CA GLY A 53 -7.97 9.25 -12.60
C GLY A 53 -7.01 8.08 -12.40
N ALA A 54 -5.72 8.39 -12.26
CA ALA A 54 -4.68 7.42 -12.07
C ALA A 54 -4.25 7.35 -10.59
N TYR A 55 -4.04 6.13 -10.09
CA TYR A 55 -3.70 5.85 -8.70
C TYR A 55 -2.51 4.92 -8.64
N PHE A 56 -1.46 5.36 -7.94
CA PHE A 56 -0.33 4.49 -7.62
C PHE A 56 -0.60 3.74 -6.34
N ILE A 57 -0.37 2.42 -6.35
CA ILE A 57 -0.54 1.55 -5.18
C ILE A 57 0.74 0.77 -4.89
N THR A 58 1.00 0.54 -3.59
CA THR A 58 2.04 -0.37 -3.11
C THR A 58 1.45 -1.31 -2.08
N ILE A 59 1.60 -2.61 -2.30
CA ILE A 59 1.08 -3.67 -1.42
C ILE A 59 2.25 -4.55 -0.98
N CYS A 60 2.53 -4.61 0.33
CA CYS A 60 3.62 -5.42 0.87
C CYS A 60 3.12 -6.79 1.35
N THR A 61 4.01 -7.80 1.24
CA THR A 61 3.79 -9.11 1.86
C THR A 61 3.73 -9.01 3.38
N GLN A 62 3.09 -9.96 4.02
CA GLN A 62 3.09 -10.10 5.48
C GLN A 62 4.54 -10.26 5.96
N GLY A 63 4.95 -9.47 6.96
CA GLY A 63 6.31 -9.47 7.48
C GLY A 63 7.40 -9.01 6.48
N ARG A 64 7.04 -8.52 5.30
CA ARG A 64 7.96 -8.21 4.19
C ARG A 64 8.80 -9.43 3.77
N GLU A 65 8.23 -10.61 3.80
CA GLU A 65 8.90 -11.82 3.34
C GLU A 65 9.04 -11.83 1.82
N CYS A 66 10.19 -12.25 1.30
CA CYS A 66 10.46 -12.38 -0.14
C CYS A 66 9.72 -13.61 -0.70
N LEU A 67 8.39 -13.47 -0.88
CA LEU A 67 7.47 -14.55 -1.23
C LEU A 67 7.33 -14.77 -2.74
N PHE A 68 7.58 -13.73 -3.56
CA PHE A 68 7.19 -13.73 -4.98
C PHE A 68 8.32 -14.07 -5.94
N GLY A 69 9.53 -14.27 -5.45
CA GLY A 69 10.72 -14.57 -6.24
C GLY A 69 11.93 -13.79 -5.75
N GLN A 70 12.88 -13.60 -6.65
CA GLN A 70 14.15 -12.92 -6.35
C GLN A 70 14.56 -12.01 -7.51
N VAL A 71 15.34 -10.98 -7.21
CA VAL A 71 16.00 -10.15 -8.23
C VAL A 71 17.38 -10.73 -8.49
N VAL A 72 17.69 -10.98 -9.76
CA VAL A 72 18.99 -11.47 -10.23
C VAL A 72 19.44 -10.59 -11.38
N ASP A 73 20.62 -10.00 -11.27
CA ASP A 73 21.20 -9.11 -12.30
C ASP A 73 20.26 -7.92 -12.66
N GLY A 74 19.55 -7.38 -11.67
CA GLY A 74 18.61 -6.28 -11.85
C GLY A 74 17.28 -6.67 -12.51
N GLU A 75 17.00 -7.96 -12.67
CA GLU A 75 15.77 -8.49 -13.22
C GLU A 75 14.99 -9.31 -12.19
N MET A 76 13.68 -9.10 -12.13
CA MET A 76 12.82 -9.87 -11.25
C MET A 76 12.53 -11.25 -11.87
N ARG A 77 12.92 -12.32 -11.15
CA ARG A 77 12.59 -13.72 -11.48
C ARG A 77 11.47 -14.19 -10.56
N LEU A 78 10.28 -14.27 -11.14
CA LEU A 78 9.09 -14.71 -10.41
C LEU A 78 9.17 -16.21 -10.13
N ASN A 79 8.69 -16.61 -8.96
CA ASN A 79 8.35 -17.99 -8.62
C ASN A 79 6.84 -18.22 -8.78
N ALA A 80 6.33 -19.41 -8.48
CA ALA A 80 4.92 -19.75 -8.62
C ALA A 80 3.97 -18.77 -7.88
N PRO A 81 4.20 -18.35 -6.63
CA PRO A 81 3.47 -17.25 -5.99
C PRO A 81 3.53 -15.92 -6.75
N GLY A 82 4.69 -15.54 -7.28
CA GLY A 82 4.85 -14.31 -8.06
C GLY A 82 4.06 -14.33 -9.36
N GLU A 83 4.04 -15.46 -10.05
CA GLU A 83 3.23 -15.66 -11.27
C GLU A 83 1.72 -15.55 -10.96
N ILE A 84 1.28 -16.03 -9.79
CA ILE A 84 -0.10 -15.87 -9.35
C ILE A 84 -0.44 -14.36 -9.16
N VAL A 85 0.48 -13.58 -8.56
CA VAL A 85 0.29 -12.14 -8.40
C VAL A 85 0.10 -11.47 -9.76
N ARG A 86 0.99 -11.76 -10.71
CA ARG A 86 0.93 -11.22 -12.08
C ARG A 86 -0.40 -11.57 -12.76
N ALA A 87 -0.74 -12.84 -12.80
CA ALA A 87 -1.94 -13.33 -13.46
C ALA A 87 -3.23 -12.75 -12.86
N GLU A 88 -3.34 -12.66 -11.54
CA GLU A 88 -4.52 -12.10 -10.88
C GLU A 88 -4.63 -10.57 -11.07
N TRP A 89 -3.49 -9.87 -11.23
CA TRP A 89 -3.51 -8.45 -11.57
C TRP A 89 -4.01 -8.22 -12.99
N GLU A 90 -3.45 -8.94 -13.96
CA GLU A 90 -3.85 -8.85 -15.36
C GLU A 90 -5.34 -9.18 -15.57
N LYS A 91 -5.87 -10.15 -14.84
CA LYS A 91 -7.31 -10.46 -14.85
C LYS A 91 -8.19 -9.33 -14.32
N SER A 92 -7.64 -8.42 -13.52
CA SER A 92 -8.43 -7.34 -12.91
C SER A 92 -9.08 -6.43 -13.96
N ALA A 93 -8.40 -6.14 -15.07
CA ALA A 93 -8.96 -5.37 -16.19
C ALA A 93 -10.04 -6.15 -16.95
N ALA A 94 -9.83 -7.45 -17.16
CA ALA A 94 -10.83 -8.29 -17.85
C ALA A 94 -12.14 -8.42 -17.06
N LEU A 95 -12.08 -8.27 -15.75
CA LEU A 95 -13.24 -8.38 -14.85
C LEU A 95 -13.94 -7.04 -14.61
N ARG A 96 -13.33 -5.92 -14.97
CA ARG A 96 -13.80 -4.56 -14.67
C ARG A 96 -13.56 -3.63 -15.83
N ALA A 97 -14.63 -3.34 -16.57
CA ALA A 97 -14.55 -2.43 -17.74
C ALA A 97 -14.20 -0.98 -17.36
N GLU A 98 -14.35 -0.62 -16.07
CA GLU A 98 -14.08 0.72 -15.57
C GLU A 98 -12.61 0.97 -15.24
N ILE A 99 -11.73 -0.04 -15.32
CA ILE A 99 -10.30 0.14 -15.00
C ILE A 99 -9.39 -0.20 -16.18
N GLU A 100 -8.30 0.56 -16.26
CA GLU A 100 -7.16 0.26 -17.12
C GLU A 100 -5.93 0.02 -16.23
N LEU A 101 -5.09 -0.95 -16.64
CA LEU A 101 -3.85 -1.25 -15.94
C LEU A 101 -2.72 -0.44 -16.55
N GLY A 102 -2.13 0.45 -15.75
CA GLY A 102 -0.88 1.09 -16.07
C GLY A 102 0.33 0.18 -15.74
N PRO A 103 1.56 0.74 -15.77
CA PRO A 103 2.77 0.03 -15.35
C PRO A 103 2.63 -0.61 -13.98
N TYR A 104 3.18 -1.84 -13.85
CA TYR A 104 3.24 -2.56 -12.59
C TYR A 104 4.54 -3.36 -12.46
N ALA A 105 4.91 -3.68 -11.24
CA ALA A 105 6.04 -4.56 -10.92
C ALA A 105 5.70 -5.47 -9.74
N VAL A 106 5.92 -6.77 -9.93
CA VAL A 106 5.93 -7.74 -8.83
C VAL A 106 7.37 -7.81 -8.34
N MET A 107 7.60 -7.44 -7.09
CA MET A 107 8.91 -7.44 -6.43
C MET A 107 8.98 -8.59 -5.42
N PRO A 108 10.16 -8.97 -4.92
CA PRO A 108 10.25 -10.14 -4.02
C PRO A 108 9.26 -10.11 -2.85
N ASN A 109 9.03 -8.95 -2.23
CA ASN A 109 8.21 -8.80 -1.04
C ASN A 109 7.12 -7.74 -1.13
N HIS A 110 6.87 -7.20 -2.33
CA HIS A 110 5.82 -6.22 -2.54
C HIS A 110 5.36 -6.18 -4.00
N PHE A 111 4.32 -5.42 -4.24
CA PHE A 111 3.74 -5.18 -5.55
C PHE A 111 3.49 -3.69 -5.73
N HIS A 112 3.94 -3.13 -6.84
CA HIS A 112 3.64 -1.77 -7.28
C HIS A 112 2.78 -1.79 -8.51
N ALA A 113 1.80 -0.88 -8.61
CA ALA A 113 1.04 -0.69 -9.82
C ALA A 113 0.46 0.72 -9.93
N ILE A 114 0.21 1.14 -11.17
CA ILE A 114 -0.74 2.20 -11.48
C ILE A 114 -2.04 1.55 -11.93
N VAL A 115 -3.16 1.95 -11.34
CA VAL A 115 -4.50 1.64 -11.82
C VAL A 115 -5.18 2.93 -12.25
N VAL A 116 -5.77 2.93 -13.43
CA VAL A 116 -6.52 4.05 -13.96
C VAL A 116 -8.00 3.70 -13.90
N ILE A 117 -8.80 4.56 -13.25
CA ILE A 117 -10.26 4.47 -13.30
C ILE A 117 -10.68 5.34 -14.49
N ALA A 118 -11.26 4.71 -15.50
CA ALA A 118 -11.74 5.41 -16.68
C ALA A 118 -12.97 6.27 -16.36
N ASP A 119 -13.07 7.40 -17.05
CA ASP A 119 -14.33 8.15 -17.06
C ASP A 119 -15.33 7.39 -17.95
N ASP A 120 -16.34 6.77 -17.34
CA ASP A 120 -17.37 6.02 -18.05
C ASP A 120 -18.38 6.91 -18.81
N GLY A 121 -18.10 8.21 -18.90
CA GLY A 121 -18.94 9.19 -19.59
C GLY A 121 -20.32 9.39 -18.94
N ARG A 122 -20.61 8.72 -17.84
CA ARG A 122 -21.90 8.85 -17.13
C ARG A 122 -21.97 10.07 -16.23
N GLY A 123 -20.98 10.95 -16.35
CA GLY A 123 -20.90 12.24 -15.67
C GLY A 123 -20.99 12.15 -14.15
N THR A 124 -20.20 12.94 -13.48
CA THR A 124 -20.22 13.09 -12.00
C THR A 124 -21.59 13.45 -11.40
N ALA A 125 -22.54 13.85 -12.24
CA ALA A 125 -23.90 14.26 -11.84
C ALA A 125 -24.76 13.15 -11.23
N ARG A 126 -24.38 11.89 -11.31
CA ARG A 126 -25.18 10.75 -10.79
C ARG A 126 -24.52 9.97 -9.64
N ARG A 127 -23.25 10.20 -9.38
CA ARG A 127 -22.59 9.65 -8.18
C ARG A 127 -22.62 10.72 -7.09
N VAL A 128 -23.53 10.59 -6.14
CA VAL A 128 -23.39 11.26 -4.85
C VAL A 128 -21.98 10.92 -4.36
N PRO A 129 -21.12 11.92 -4.02
CA PRO A 129 -19.79 11.62 -3.51
C PRO A 129 -19.92 10.64 -2.34
N THR A 130 -19.58 9.41 -2.60
CA THR A 130 -19.69 8.36 -1.59
C THR A 130 -18.40 8.41 -0.80
N VAL A 131 -18.35 9.27 0.20
CA VAL A 131 -17.26 9.25 1.18
C VAL A 131 -17.21 7.85 1.76
N GLU A 132 -16.14 7.13 1.42
CA GLU A 132 -15.97 5.75 1.86
C GLU A 132 -15.91 5.72 3.39
N GLN A 133 -16.94 5.20 4.02
CA GLN A 133 -16.96 4.98 5.46
C GLN A 133 -16.06 3.79 5.79
N PHE A 134 -15.35 3.86 6.91
CA PHE A 134 -14.53 2.76 7.39
C PHE A 134 -15.33 1.45 7.42
N GLY A 135 -14.83 0.43 6.71
CA GLY A 135 -15.48 -0.88 6.64
C GLY A 135 -16.61 -1.03 5.62
N LYS A 136 -17.01 0.05 4.92
CA LYS A 136 -18.03 0.01 3.85
C LYS A 136 -17.40 0.44 2.51
N PRO A 137 -16.68 -0.44 1.83
CA PRO A 137 -16.05 -0.09 0.55
C PRO A 137 -17.11 0.10 -0.53
N VAL A 138 -16.89 1.11 -1.36
CA VAL A 138 -17.75 1.45 -2.49
C VAL A 138 -17.34 0.63 -3.71
N ALA A 139 -18.29 0.08 -4.44
CA ALA A 139 -18.02 -0.65 -5.68
C ALA A 139 -17.30 0.25 -6.69
N GLY A 140 -16.29 -0.30 -7.41
CA GLY A 140 -15.48 0.44 -8.37
C GLY A 140 -14.43 1.37 -7.75
N SER A 141 -14.33 1.45 -6.42
CA SER A 141 -13.27 2.23 -5.75
C SER A 141 -11.93 1.51 -5.74
N VAL A 142 -10.82 2.28 -5.71
CA VAL A 142 -9.46 1.72 -5.55
C VAL A 142 -9.37 0.74 -4.37
N PRO A 143 -9.91 1.03 -3.18
CA PRO A 143 -9.90 0.07 -2.07
C PRO A 143 -10.63 -1.24 -2.37
N THR A 144 -11.71 -1.20 -3.12
CA THR A 144 -12.45 -2.41 -3.52
C THR A 144 -11.65 -3.24 -4.51
N ILE A 145 -11.00 -2.59 -5.49
CA ILE A 145 -10.12 -3.24 -6.45
C ILE A 145 -8.97 -3.94 -5.74
N VAL A 146 -8.25 -3.21 -4.87
CA VAL A 146 -7.11 -3.76 -4.10
C VAL A 146 -7.54 -4.91 -3.19
N ARG A 147 -8.69 -4.78 -2.51
CA ARG A 147 -9.19 -5.85 -1.63
C ARG A 147 -9.53 -7.12 -2.41
N ALA A 148 -10.20 -7.00 -3.56
CA ALA A 148 -10.53 -8.14 -4.40
C ALA A 148 -9.27 -8.83 -4.93
N PHE A 149 -8.29 -8.04 -5.43
CA PHE A 149 -6.99 -8.54 -5.87
C PHE A 149 -6.25 -9.29 -4.74
N LYS A 150 -6.08 -8.66 -3.57
CA LYS A 150 -5.42 -9.30 -2.43
C LYS A 150 -6.10 -10.61 -2.01
N SER A 151 -7.43 -10.65 -2.06
CA SER A 151 -8.20 -11.83 -1.70
C SER A 151 -8.00 -12.96 -2.72
N ALA A 152 -8.05 -12.66 -4.02
CA ALA A 152 -7.83 -13.63 -5.09
C ALA A 152 -6.42 -14.25 -5.02
N VAL A 153 -5.38 -13.41 -4.93
CA VAL A 153 -3.98 -13.84 -4.78
C VAL A 153 -3.81 -14.70 -3.53
N THR A 154 -4.31 -14.25 -2.37
CA THR A 154 -4.19 -15.01 -1.11
C THR A 154 -4.80 -16.40 -1.23
N ARG A 155 -5.99 -16.49 -1.83
CA ARG A 155 -6.66 -17.79 -2.04
C ARG A 155 -5.83 -18.72 -2.91
N GLN A 156 -5.31 -18.24 -4.04
CA GLN A 156 -4.54 -19.06 -4.97
C GLN A 156 -3.19 -19.48 -4.37
N ILE A 157 -2.46 -18.56 -3.75
CA ILE A 157 -1.19 -18.88 -3.09
C ILE A 157 -1.38 -19.90 -1.97
N ASN A 158 -2.42 -19.73 -1.14
CA ASN A 158 -2.68 -20.67 -0.05
C ASN A 158 -3.10 -22.05 -0.57
N LEU A 159 -3.78 -22.11 -1.71
CA LEU A 159 -4.10 -23.39 -2.37
C LEU A 159 -2.82 -24.12 -2.82
N VAL A 160 -1.93 -23.41 -3.52
CA VAL A 160 -0.67 -23.98 -4.02
C VAL A 160 0.26 -24.39 -2.88
N ARG A 161 0.34 -23.57 -1.83
CA ARG A 161 1.20 -23.82 -0.66
C ARG A 161 0.59 -24.77 0.37
N GLN A 162 -0.68 -25.13 0.21
CA GLN A 162 -1.44 -25.93 1.20
C GLN A 162 -1.46 -25.28 2.59
N THR A 163 -1.56 -23.94 2.64
CA THR A 163 -1.57 -23.14 3.87
C THR A 163 -2.87 -22.37 4.03
N PRO A 164 -4.02 -23.05 4.26
CA PRO A 164 -5.31 -22.39 4.34
C PRO A 164 -5.32 -21.35 5.46
N GLY A 165 -5.79 -20.13 5.14
CA GLY A 165 -5.90 -19.03 6.11
C GLY A 165 -4.60 -18.25 6.36
N ALA A 166 -3.47 -18.67 5.78
CA ALA A 166 -2.22 -17.92 5.96
C ALA A 166 -2.30 -16.51 5.33
N ALA A 167 -1.77 -15.52 6.05
CA ALA A 167 -1.72 -14.15 5.57
C ALA A 167 -0.59 -14.00 4.54
N VAL A 168 -0.94 -13.60 3.32
CA VAL A 168 0.01 -13.27 2.24
C VAL A 168 0.43 -11.81 2.30
N TRP A 169 -0.51 -10.92 2.59
CA TRP A 169 -0.33 -9.48 2.52
C TRP A 169 -0.43 -8.81 3.89
N GLN A 170 0.27 -7.70 4.06
CA GLN A 170 0.00 -6.78 5.15
C GLN A 170 -1.45 -6.27 5.05
N ARG A 171 -2.03 -5.92 6.18
CA ARG A 171 -3.43 -5.48 6.25
C ARG A 171 -3.69 -4.25 5.39
N ASN A 172 -2.83 -3.24 5.49
CA ASN A 172 -2.93 -1.97 4.75
C ASN A 172 -2.13 -2.03 3.44
N TYR A 173 -2.26 -0.99 2.63
CA TYR A 173 -1.47 -0.73 1.44
C TYR A 173 -1.26 0.78 1.33
N TYR A 174 -0.25 1.20 0.57
CA TYR A 174 -0.03 2.61 0.26
C TYR A 174 -0.76 2.96 -1.02
N GLU A 175 -1.36 4.15 -1.08
CA GLU A 175 -1.96 4.72 -2.29
C GLU A 175 -1.56 6.19 -2.44
N HIS A 176 -1.43 6.63 -3.69
CA HIS A 176 -1.17 8.01 -4.07
C HIS A 176 -1.97 8.38 -5.29
N ILE A 177 -2.65 9.54 -5.25
CA ILE A 177 -3.44 10.05 -6.36
C ILE A 177 -2.50 10.77 -7.32
N ILE A 178 -2.41 10.30 -8.55
CA ILE A 178 -1.60 10.91 -9.60
C ILE A 178 -2.38 12.05 -10.23
N ARG A 179 -1.85 13.27 -10.19
CA ARG A 179 -2.61 14.49 -10.56
C ARG A 179 -2.21 15.11 -11.88
N ASN A 180 -1.09 14.70 -12.46
CA ASN A 180 -0.59 15.24 -13.73
C ASN A 180 0.31 14.23 -14.44
N GLU A 181 0.56 14.47 -15.72
CA GLU A 181 1.34 13.60 -16.61
C GLU A 181 2.77 13.40 -16.09
N SER A 182 3.46 14.47 -15.70
CA SER A 182 4.83 14.36 -15.20
C SER A 182 4.94 13.46 -13.96
N SER A 183 3.95 13.51 -13.05
CA SER A 183 3.87 12.61 -11.90
C SER A 183 3.63 11.17 -12.34
N TYR A 184 2.78 10.98 -13.36
CA TYR A 184 2.52 9.64 -13.93
C TYR A 184 3.80 9.04 -14.52
N GLU A 185 4.51 9.78 -15.37
CA GLU A 185 5.75 9.35 -16.00
C GLU A 185 6.83 9.01 -14.99
N ASN A 186 7.02 9.85 -13.96
CA ASN A 186 7.99 9.61 -12.90
C ASN A 186 7.67 8.34 -12.10
N ILE A 187 6.41 8.12 -11.76
CA ILE A 187 5.98 6.92 -11.03
C ILE A 187 6.08 5.68 -11.92
N ALA A 188 5.72 5.78 -13.20
CA ALA A 188 5.86 4.71 -14.16
C ALA A 188 7.32 4.29 -14.32
N ALA A 189 8.23 5.26 -14.48
CA ALA A 189 9.66 5.01 -14.54
C ALA A 189 10.20 4.38 -13.24
N TYR A 190 9.74 4.84 -12.07
CA TYR A 190 10.08 4.23 -10.78
C TYR A 190 9.65 2.76 -10.72
N ILE A 191 8.41 2.44 -11.11
CA ILE A 191 7.90 1.07 -11.11
C ILE A 191 8.74 0.17 -12.01
N LEU A 192 8.98 0.60 -13.26
CA LEU A 192 9.69 -0.20 -14.26
C LEU A 192 11.18 -0.40 -13.92
N ASN A 193 11.80 0.56 -13.25
CA ASN A 193 13.19 0.46 -12.82
C ASN A 193 13.37 -0.16 -11.42
N ASN A 194 12.29 -0.48 -10.71
CA ASN A 194 12.35 -0.98 -9.35
C ASN A 194 13.20 -2.26 -9.20
N PRO A 195 13.16 -3.26 -10.12
CA PRO A 195 14.06 -4.41 -10.04
C PRO A 195 15.55 -4.04 -10.06
N ARG A 196 15.95 -3.07 -10.91
CA ARG A 196 17.34 -2.62 -11.00
C ARG A 196 17.83 -1.87 -9.76
N GLN A 197 16.88 -1.32 -8.98
CA GLN A 197 17.14 -0.54 -7.77
C GLN A 197 16.78 -1.32 -6.50
N TRP A 198 16.55 -2.63 -6.61
CA TRP A 198 16.06 -3.45 -5.52
C TRP A 198 16.88 -3.34 -4.24
N GLU A 199 18.20 -3.41 -4.32
CA GLU A 199 19.11 -3.36 -3.16
C GLU A 199 19.09 -2.03 -2.40
N VAL A 200 18.73 -0.94 -3.09
CA VAL A 200 18.61 0.40 -2.50
C VAL A 200 17.13 0.79 -2.23
N ASP A 201 16.19 -0.08 -2.55
CA ASP A 201 14.78 0.17 -2.27
C ASP A 201 14.52 0.16 -0.74
N ARG A 202 13.73 1.13 -0.26
CA ARG A 202 13.35 1.21 1.17
C ARG A 202 12.58 -0.02 1.68
N LEU A 203 12.02 -0.81 0.77
CA LEU A 203 11.32 -2.05 1.08
C LEU A 203 12.23 -3.28 1.00
N PHE A 204 13.50 -3.08 0.60
CA PHE A 204 14.50 -4.15 0.54
C PHE A 204 14.56 -4.91 1.86
N LYS A 205 14.63 -6.21 1.75
CA LYS A 205 14.92 -7.13 2.85
C LYS A 205 15.82 -8.22 2.25
N ALA A 206 17.01 -8.37 2.81
CA ALA A 206 17.85 -9.51 2.49
C ALA A 206 17.08 -10.80 2.82
N GLY A 207 17.10 -11.75 1.90
CA GLY A 207 16.45 -13.04 2.04
C GLY A 207 17.18 -13.96 3.00
#